data_1ed15602ad7c38e8c43aa5e87ff3dd8f
#
_entry.id   1ed15602ad7c38e8c43aa5e87ff3dd8f
#
_cell.length_a   1.000
_cell.length_b   1.000
_cell.length_c   1.000
_cell.angle_alpha   90.00
_cell.angle_beta   90.00
_cell.angle_gamma   90.00
#
_symmetry.space_group_name_H-M   'P 1'
#
loop_
_entity.id
_entity.type
_entity.pdbx_description
1 polymer ?
#
loop_
_entity_poly.entity_id
_entity_poly.type
_entity_poly.pdbx_seq_one_letter_code
_entity_poly.pdbx_strand_id
1 'polypeptide(L)'
;NYPVINKISEMKLRPKMRLSDKTLMLLKNFSTINQSILFKKGNSLRTISVMKNILAEATIEEDIPKDFGVYDLNQFLNALSLHQKPELDFKNDGYTVISEDRARSKYFFADPNVIISPPEKEITLPTEDVCFQLNTNQLDKLLKAAAVYQVPDLSVIGEDGSISIVIRDKKNDSSNHFSVTVGETINDFVFNFKVENI
;
A
#
# COMPACT_ATOMS: atom_id res chain seq x y z
N ASN A 1 28.63 -30.63 45.50
CA ASN A 1 27.72 -30.91 44.37
C ASN A 1 26.67 -29.81 44.28
N TYR A 2 26.96 -28.81 43.48
CA TYR A 2 25.95 -27.81 43.08
C TYR A 2 25.27 -28.32 41.82
N PRO A 3 23.95 -28.33 41.73
CA PRO A 3 23.26 -28.68 40.49
C PRO A 3 23.46 -27.54 39.50
N VAL A 4 24.15 -27.84 38.40
CA VAL A 4 24.13 -27.00 37.21
C VAL A 4 22.72 -27.07 36.65
N ILE A 5 21.88 -26.09 37.05
CA ILE A 5 20.55 -25.96 36.49
C ILE A 5 20.72 -25.55 35.03
N ASN A 6 20.34 -26.43 34.14
CA ASN A 6 20.21 -26.21 32.70
C ASN A 6 19.31 -24.98 32.42
N LYS A 7 19.89 -23.79 32.32
CA LYS A 7 19.23 -22.55 31.92
C LYS A 7 19.18 -22.40 30.37
N ILE A 8 19.17 -23.52 29.64
CA ILE A 8 19.17 -23.52 28.16
C ILE A 8 17.77 -23.76 27.58
N SER A 9 16.73 -23.95 28.39
CA SER A 9 15.45 -24.43 27.88
C SER A 9 14.36 -23.38 27.65
N GLU A 10 14.67 -22.07 27.59
CA GLU A 10 13.67 -21.06 27.19
C GLU A 10 14.25 -19.88 26.40
N MET A 11 15.17 -20.11 25.48
CA MET A 11 15.31 -19.21 24.37
C MET A 11 14.17 -19.50 23.39
N LYS A 12 12.95 -19.02 23.70
CA LYS A 12 11.89 -18.86 22.70
C LYS A 12 12.53 -18.11 21.54
N LEU A 13 12.69 -18.77 20.39
CA LEU A 13 13.12 -18.11 19.15
C LEU A 13 12.19 -16.93 18.95
N ARG A 14 12.73 -15.73 19.17
CA ARG A 14 11.98 -14.49 18.97
C ARG A 14 11.78 -14.34 17.47
N PRO A 15 10.56 -13.99 17.05
CA PRO A 15 10.32 -13.84 15.63
C PRO A 15 11.17 -12.70 15.07
N LYS A 16 11.88 -13.02 14.01
CA LYS A 16 12.69 -12.09 13.23
C LYS A 16 12.14 -12.03 11.82
N MET A 17 12.20 -10.87 11.21
CA MET A 17 11.70 -10.66 9.86
C MET A 17 12.58 -9.67 9.10
N ARG A 18 12.69 -9.86 7.80
CA ARG A 18 13.22 -8.86 6.86
C ARG A 18 12.14 -8.53 5.86
N LEU A 19 12.04 -7.27 5.50
CA LEU A 19 11.15 -6.82 4.44
C LEU A 19 11.91 -6.81 3.11
N SER A 20 11.29 -7.36 2.07
CA SER A 20 11.80 -7.32 0.71
C SER A 20 11.67 -5.90 0.13
N ASP A 21 12.47 -5.59 -0.88
CA ASP A 21 12.38 -4.32 -1.59
C ASP A 21 10.98 -4.07 -2.15
N LYS A 22 10.31 -5.13 -2.61
CA LYS A 22 8.93 -5.07 -3.09
C LYS A 22 7.96 -4.63 -2.00
N THR A 23 8.08 -5.21 -0.80
CA THR A 23 7.24 -4.83 0.35
C THR A 23 7.55 -3.40 0.82
N LEU A 24 8.82 -2.98 0.80
CA LEU A 24 9.20 -1.61 1.12
C LEU A 24 8.60 -0.60 0.11
N MET A 25 8.57 -0.94 -1.19
CA MET A 25 7.91 -0.11 -2.21
C MET A 25 6.40 -0.02 -1.99
N LEU A 26 5.74 -1.12 -1.65
CA LEU A 26 4.32 -1.14 -1.30
C LEU A 26 4.02 -0.25 -0.09
N LEU A 27 4.81 -0.37 0.98
CA LEU A 27 4.66 0.45 2.18
C LEU A 27 4.89 1.94 1.89
N LYS A 28 5.83 2.27 1.00
CA LYS A 28 6.04 3.65 0.55
C LYS A 28 4.83 4.19 -0.21
N ASN A 29 4.21 3.38 -1.07
CA ASN A 29 2.95 3.74 -1.71
C ASN A 29 1.82 3.90 -0.67
N PHE A 30 1.67 2.96 0.25
CA PHE A 30 0.65 3.03 1.31
C PHE A 30 0.80 4.27 2.20
N SER A 31 2.02 4.76 2.43
CA SER A 31 2.26 5.98 3.20
C SER A 31 1.68 7.24 2.54
N THR A 32 1.39 7.21 1.24
CA THR A 32 0.69 8.30 0.52
C THR A 32 -0.82 8.26 0.75
N ILE A 33 -1.37 7.10 1.13
CA ILE A 33 -2.78 6.90 1.42
C ILE A 33 -3.09 7.22 2.89
N ASN A 34 -2.27 6.69 3.80
CA ASN A 34 -2.39 6.91 5.24
C ASN A 34 -1.00 6.96 5.87
N GLN A 35 -0.76 7.97 6.69
CA GLN A 35 0.49 8.13 7.44
C GLN A 35 0.74 6.96 8.40
N SER A 36 -0.31 6.32 8.91
CA SER A 36 -0.20 5.21 9.86
C SER A 36 -0.68 3.90 9.24
N ILE A 37 -0.18 2.76 9.77
CA ILE A 37 -0.60 1.43 9.35
C ILE A 37 -0.65 0.47 10.53
N LEU A 38 -1.65 -0.41 10.53
CA LEU A 38 -1.73 -1.56 11.41
C LEU A 38 -1.30 -2.80 10.64
N PHE A 39 -0.14 -3.35 10.98
CA PHE A 39 0.29 -4.64 10.49
C PHE A 39 -0.46 -5.75 11.23
N LYS A 40 -1.08 -6.63 10.48
CA LYS A 40 -1.73 -7.83 11.02
C LYS A 40 -0.83 -9.05 10.80
N LYS A 41 -0.93 -10.02 11.72
CA LYS A 41 -0.25 -11.31 11.56
C LYS A 41 -0.67 -11.96 10.25
N GLY A 42 0.30 -12.50 9.50
CA GLY A 42 0.11 -13.10 8.18
C GLY A 42 0.80 -12.31 7.08
N ASN A 43 0.34 -12.44 5.86
CA ASN A 43 0.99 -11.89 4.67
C ASN A 43 0.14 -10.85 3.92
N SER A 44 -0.90 -10.32 4.55
CA SER A 44 -1.74 -9.27 3.96
C SER A 44 -1.40 -7.91 4.56
N LEU A 45 -1.17 -6.93 3.71
CA LEU A 45 -1.06 -5.51 4.07
C LEU A 45 -2.32 -4.79 3.60
N ARG A 46 -2.94 -4.03 4.50
CA ARG A 46 -4.15 -3.27 4.21
C ARG A 46 -4.04 -1.86 4.79
N THR A 47 -4.49 -0.89 4.03
CA THR A 47 -4.58 0.51 4.49
C THR A 47 -5.85 1.15 3.99
N ILE A 48 -6.31 2.17 4.71
CA ILE A 48 -7.45 3.01 4.32
C ILE A 48 -7.10 4.46 4.60
N SER A 49 -7.49 5.35 3.70
CA SER A 49 -7.30 6.79 3.89
C SER A 49 -8.09 7.30 5.11
N VAL A 50 -7.62 8.38 5.71
CA VAL A 50 -8.30 9.03 6.86
C VAL A 50 -9.76 9.36 6.53
N MET A 51 -10.03 9.80 5.30
CA MET A 51 -11.39 10.08 4.80
C MET A 51 -12.18 8.83 4.42
N LYS A 52 -11.59 7.65 4.53
CA LYS A 52 -12.19 6.33 4.22
C LYS A 52 -12.73 6.20 2.79
N ASN A 53 -12.15 6.93 1.84
CA ASN A 53 -12.51 6.92 0.43
C ASN A 53 -11.51 6.18 -0.48
N ILE A 54 -10.35 5.78 0.06
CA ILE A 54 -9.35 4.98 -0.64
C ILE A 54 -8.99 3.80 0.28
N LEU A 55 -9.14 2.59 -0.23
CA LEU A 55 -8.72 1.36 0.42
C LEU A 55 -7.73 0.66 -0.50
N ALA A 56 -6.60 0.22 0.06
CA ALA A 56 -5.62 -0.58 -0.66
C ALA A 56 -5.30 -1.85 0.12
N GLU A 57 -5.11 -2.93 -0.62
CA GLU A 57 -4.73 -4.23 -0.10
C GLU A 57 -3.66 -4.86 -0.97
N ALA A 58 -2.69 -5.53 -0.35
CA ALA A 58 -1.66 -6.26 -1.05
C ALA A 58 -1.23 -7.51 -0.27
N THR A 59 -0.95 -8.59 -0.98
CA THR A 59 -0.30 -9.78 -0.44
C THR A 59 1.21 -9.63 -0.59
N ILE A 60 1.95 -9.85 0.49
CA ILE A 60 3.40 -9.79 0.53
C ILE A 60 4.01 -11.19 0.68
N GLU A 61 5.33 -11.27 0.46
CA GLU A 61 6.07 -12.54 0.56
C GLU A 61 6.38 -12.93 2.00
N GLU A 62 6.45 -11.94 2.89
CA GLU A 62 6.77 -12.12 4.29
C GLU A 62 5.56 -12.57 5.11
N ASP A 63 5.80 -13.39 6.12
CA ASP A 63 4.80 -13.71 7.15
C ASP A 63 5.05 -12.83 8.37
N ILE A 64 4.16 -11.85 8.58
CA ILE A 64 4.21 -10.94 9.73
C ILE A 64 3.91 -11.75 10.99
N PRO A 65 4.83 -11.78 11.98
CA PRO A 65 4.73 -12.73 13.09
C PRO A 65 3.67 -12.36 14.13
N LYS A 66 3.29 -11.09 14.22
CA LYS A 66 2.29 -10.58 15.16
C LYS A 66 1.72 -9.24 14.71
N ASP A 67 0.58 -8.88 15.27
CA ASP A 67 0.00 -7.54 15.07
C ASP A 67 0.88 -6.46 15.70
N PHE A 68 1.09 -5.34 14.99
CA PHE A 68 1.75 -4.14 15.51
C PHE A 68 1.36 -2.90 14.73
N GLY A 69 1.30 -1.77 15.43
CA GLY A 69 0.97 -0.47 14.87
C GLY A 69 2.19 0.38 14.55
N VAL A 70 2.18 1.06 13.40
CA VAL A 70 3.15 2.08 13.02
C VAL A 70 2.40 3.39 12.85
N TYR A 71 2.70 4.39 13.70
CA TYR A 71 2.00 5.68 13.67
C TYR A 71 2.47 6.55 12.52
N ASP A 72 3.78 6.58 12.25
CA ASP A 72 4.39 7.30 11.14
C ASP A 72 5.16 6.33 10.25
N LEU A 73 4.52 5.93 9.16
CA LEU A 73 5.07 4.94 8.23
C LEU A 73 6.30 5.47 7.50
N ASN A 74 6.37 6.78 7.21
CA ASN A 74 7.56 7.37 6.61
C ASN A 74 8.75 7.36 7.58
N GLN A 75 8.53 7.66 8.85
CA GLN A 75 9.56 7.55 9.88
C GLN A 75 10.04 6.10 10.03
N PHE A 76 9.12 5.14 10.01
CA PHE A 76 9.47 3.72 10.08
C PHE A 76 10.32 3.28 8.87
N LEU A 77 9.94 3.66 7.66
CA LEU A 77 10.69 3.37 6.43
C LEU A 77 12.08 4.05 6.46
N ASN A 78 12.16 5.28 6.95
CA ASN A 78 13.43 5.99 7.12
C ASN A 78 14.31 5.30 8.17
N ALA A 79 13.75 4.80 9.27
CA ALA A 79 14.50 4.03 10.27
C ALA A 79 15.07 2.73 9.69
N LEU A 80 14.30 2.04 8.82
CA LEU A 80 14.79 0.87 8.10
C LEU A 80 15.93 1.24 7.13
N SER A 81 15.84 2.37 6.46
CA SER A 81 16.84 2.83 5.47
C SER A 81 18.21 3.21 6.09
N LEU A 82 18.32 3.33 7.41
CA LEU A 82 19.60 3.46 8.10
C LEU A 82 20.46 2.19 8.00
N HIS A 83 19.89 1.10 7.55
CA HIS A 83 20.50 -0.20 7.39
C HIS A 83 20.36 -0.67 5.94
N GLN A 84 21.36 -1.36 5.39
CA GLN A 84 21.28 -1.89 4.03
C GLN A 84 20.37 -3.13 3.95
N LYS A 85 20.45 -4.00 4.97
CA LYS A 85 19.65 -5.24 5.07
C LYS A 85 19.05 -5.38 6.47
N PRO A 86 18.12 -4.51 6.84
CA PRO A 86 17.57 -4.47 8.20
C PRO A 86 16.85 -5.76 8.57
N GLU A 87 17.17 -6.29 9.75
CA GLU A 87 16.44 -7.36 10.39
C GLU A 87 15.63 -6.80 11.56
N LEU A 88 14.33 -7.09 11.56
CA LEU A 88 13.39 -6.72 12.61
C LEU A 88 13.32 -7.85 13.64
N ASP A 89 13.75 -7.60 14.87
CA ASP A 89 13.65 -8.51 16.02
C ASP A 89 12.53 -8.02 16.94
N PHE A 90 11.39 -8.70 16.90
CA PHE A 90 10.20 -8.31 17.66
C PHE A 90 10.34 -8.63 19.14
N LYS A 91 10.17 -7.60 19.99
CA LYS A 91 10.21 -7.73 21.45
C LYS A 91 8.78 -7.76 22.03
N ASN A 92 8.67 -8.35 23.22
CA ASN A 92 7.38 -8.42 23.91
C ASN A 92 6.92 -7.07 24.45
N ASP A 93 7.84 -6.11 24.59
CA ASP A 93 7.63 -4.81 25.27
C ASP A 93 7.11 -3.71 24.30
N GLY A 94 6.42 -4.06 23.22
CA GLY A 94 5.81 -3.07 22.33
C GLY A 94 6.80 -2.33 21.41
N TYR A 95 7.94 -2.94 21.09
CA TYR A 95 8.92 -2.40 20.16
C TYR A 95 9.60 -3.49 19.33
N THR A 96 10.28 -3.09 18.27
CA THR A 96 11.22 -3.92 17.52
C THR A 96 12.63 -3.34 17.62
N VAL A 97 13.62 -4.22 17.55
CA VAL A 97 15.00 -3.83 17.30
C VAL A 97 15.28 -4.05 15.82
N ILE A 98 15.61 -2.97 15.14
CA ILE A 98 16.06 -3.00 13.74
C ILE A 98 17.59 -3.09 13.81
N SER A 99 18.17 -4.10 13.22
CA SER A 99 19.61 -4.34 13.31
C SER A 99 20.22 -4.81 11.99
N GLU A 100 21.47 -4.43 11.80
CA GLU A 100 22.37 -4.93 10.78
C GLU A 100 23.80 -4.84 11.33
N ASP A 101 24.53 -5.96 11.29
CA ASP A 101 25.90 -6.07 11.83
C ASP A 101 26.00 -5.52 13.26
N ARG A 102 26.69 -4.38 13.42
CA ARG A 102 26.89 -3.68 14.72
C ARG A 102 25.93 -2.53 14.93
N ALA A 103 25.17 -2.10 13.91
CA ALA A 103 24.20 -1.03 14.00
C ALA A 103 22.86 -1.53 14.55
N ARG A 104 22.25 -0.79 15.45
CA ARG A 104 20.96 -1.13 16.04
C ARG A 104 20.11 0.11 16.26
N SER A 105 18.84 0.03 15.89
CA SER A 105 17.83 1.03 16.19
C SER A 105 16.71 0.37 17.01
N LYS A 106 16.10 1.12 17.90
CA LYS A 106 14.92 0.69 18.66
C LYS A 106 13.73 1.50 18.16
N TYR A 107 12.69 0.81 17.66
CA TYR A 107 11.49 1.43 17.15
C TYR A 107 10.28 0.97 17.98
N PHE A 108 9.58 1.93 18.60
CA PHE A 108 8.38 1.65 19.41
C PHE A 108 7.14 1.60 18.53
N PHE A 109 6.30 0.60 18.79
CA PHE A 109 5.01 0.47 18.14
C PHE A 109 3.98 1.43 18.72
N ALA A 110 3.06 1.88 17.88
CA ALA A 110 1.89 2.61 18.30
C ALA A 110 0.81 1.68 18.88
N ASP A 111 -0.06 2.22 19.73
CA ASP A 111 -1.27 1.54 20.15
C ASP A 111 -2.16 1.30 18.90
N PRO A 112 -2.59 0.07 18.62
CA PRO A 112 -3.49 -0.22 17.49
C PRO A 112 -4.76 0.63 17.47
N ASN A 113 -5.26 1.04 18.63
CA ASN A 113 -6.50 1.83 18.74
C ASN A 113 -6.38 3.26 18.21
N VAL A 114 -5.17 3.80 18.07
CA VAL A 114 -4.97 5.14 17.50
C VAL A 114 -4.81 5.11 15.98
N ILE A 115 -4.76 3.94 15.37
CA ILE A 115 -4.55 3.75 13.94
C ILE A 115 -5.88 3.56 13.23
N ILE A 116 -6.14 4.38 12.23
CA ILE A 116 -7.27 4.20 11.33
C ILE A 116 -6.93 3.06 10.38
N SER A 117 -7.58 1.91 10.56
CA SER A 117 -7.38 0.70 9.77
C SER A 117 -8.65 0.32 9.01
N PRO A 118 -8.51 -0.43 7.90
CA PRO A 118 -9.67 -0.97 7.18
C PRO A 118 -10.56 -1.82 8.07
N PRO A 119 -11.87 -1.93 7.76
CA PRO A 119 -12.75 -2.86 8.45
C PRO A 119 -12.23 -4.30 8.28
N GLU A 120 -12.44 -5.14 9.30
CA GLU A 120 -12.00 -6.56 9.23
C GLU A 120 -12.75 -7.33 8.14
N LYS A 121 -14.01 -6.95 7.89
CA LYS A 121 -14.80 -7.55 6.84
C LYS A 121 -14.25 -7.18 5.48
N GLU A 122 -14.01 -8.18 4.64
CA GLU A 122 -13.62 -7.99 3.25
C GLU A 122 -14.71 -7.20 2.50
N ILE A 123 -14.28 -6.19 1.74
CA ILE A 123 -15.17 -5.41 0.88
C ILE A 123 -15.18 -6.12 -0.48
N THR A 124 -16.26 -6.83 -0.76
CA THR A 124 -16.49 -7.48 -2.04
C THR A 124 -17.50 -6.69 -2.86
N LEU A 125 -17.22 -6.49 -4.14
CA LEU A 125 -18.21 -5.98 -5.08
C LEU A 125 -19.11 -7.14 -5.51
N PRO A 126 -20.44 -7.01 -5.41
CA PRO A 126 -21.35 -8.08 -5.79
C PRO A 126 -21.33 -8.38 -7.29
N THR A 127 -21.04 -7.37 -8.11
CA THR A 127 -20.92 -7.45 -9.58
C THR A 127 -19.84 -6.48 -10.06
N GLU A 128 -19.16 -6.85 -11.14
CA GLU A 128 -18.25 -5.98 -11.87
C GLU A 128 -18.94 -5.54 -13.17
N ASP A 129 -19.33 -4.29 -13.27
CA ASP A 129 -20.00 -3.76 -14.46
C ASP A 129 -19.02 -3.48 -15.60
N VAL A 130 -17.78 -3.14 -15.26
CA VAL A 130 -16.71 -2.83 -16.21
C VAL A 130 -15.38 -3.41 -15.70
N CYS A 131 -14.72 -4.17 -16.56
CA CYS A 131 -13.41 -4.74 -16.33
C CYS A 131 -12.50 -4.49 -17.53
N PHE A 132 -11.28 -4.04 -17.31
CA PHE A 132 -10.26 -3.87 -18.34
C PHE A 132 -8.87 -4.04 -17.77
N GLN A 133 -7.89 -4.22 -18.63
CA GLN A 133 -6.48 -4.28 -18.23
C GLN A 133 -5.75 -3.00 -18.65
N LEU A 134 -5.00 -2.46 -17.72
CA LEU A 134 -4.14 -1.30 -17.93
C LEU A 134 -2.70 -1.66 -17.53
N ASN A 135 -1.77 -1.58 -18.45
CA ASN A 135 -0.37 -1.80 -18.13
C ASN A 135 0.31 -0.51 -17.63
N THR A 136 1.44 -0.66 -16.94
CA THR A 136 2.17 0.46 -16.34
C THR A 136 2.54 1.54 -17.35
N ASN A 137 2.98 1.16 -18.57
CA ASN A 137 3.33 2.12 -19.61
C ASN A 137 2.14 2.97 -20.08
N GLN A 138 0.95 2.35 -20.15
CA GLN A 138 -0.29 3.07 -20.49
C GLN A 138 -0.68 4.04 -19.39
N LEU A 139 -0.61 3.61 -18.13
CA LEU A 139 -0.89 4.48 -16.98
C LEU A 139 0.08 5.65 -16.94
N ASP A 140 1.38 5.42 -17.08
CA ASP A 140 2.41 6.46 -17.09
C ASP A 140 2.16 7.50 -18.20
N LYS A 141 1.76 7.05 -19.40
CA LYS A 141 1.40 7.95 -20.49
C LYS A 141 0.19 8.81 -20.18
N LEU A 142 -0.84 8.22 -19.56
CA LEU A 142 -2.05 8.93 -19.16
C LEU A 142 -1.72 10.01 -18.10
N LEU A 143 -0.95 9.66 -17.06
CA LEU A 143 -0.55 10.61 -16.02
C LEU A 143 0.35 11.72 -16.57
N LYS A 144 1.27 11.38 -17.49
CA LYS A 144 2.11 12.35 -18.17
C LYS A 144 1.27 13.31 -19.05
N ALA A 145 0.26 12.78 -19.75
CA ALA A 145 -0.65 13.61 -20.55
C ALA A 145 -1.46 14.57 -19.67
N ALA A 146 -1.92 14.14 -18.50
CA ALA A 146 -2.60 14.99 -17.53
C ALA A 146 -1.73 16.19 -17.09
N ALA A 147 -0.46 15.94 -16.83
CA ALA A 147 0.52 17.00 -16.50
C ALA A 147 0.82 17.93 -17.67
N VAL A 148 0.98 17.38 -18.88
CA VAL A 148 1.25 18.17 -20.10
C VAL A 148 0.10 19.09 -20.46
N TYR A 149 -1.13 18.58 -20.41
CA TYR A 149 -2.32 19.36 -20.76
C TYR A 149 -2.93 20.13 -19.57
N GLN A 150 -2.41 19.91 -18.36
CA GLN A 150 -2.90 20.52 -17.12
C GLN A 150 -4.39 20.31 -16.92
N VAL A 151 -4.87 19.11 -17.20
CA VAL A 151 -6.29 18.75 -17.06
C VAL A 151 -6.51 17.83 -15.84
N PRO A 152 -7.63 18.01 -15.10
CA PRO A 152 -7.77 17.40 -13.79
C PRO A 152 -8.46 16.03 -13.77
N ASP A 153 -9.08 15.62 -14.88
CA ASP A 153 -9.97 14.47 -14.88
C ASP A 153 -9.42 13.32 -15.73
N LEU A 154 -9.59 12.10 -15.21
CA LEU A 154 -9.45 10.84 -15.91
C LEU A 154 -10.85 10.24 -16.04
N SER A 155 -11.30 10.03 -17.28
CA SER A 155 -12.60 9.41 -17.56
C SER A 155 -12.43 8.04 -18.16
N VAL A 156 -13.15 7.05 -17.66
CA VAL A 156 -13.30 5.74 -18.29
C VAL A 156 -14.61 5.76 -19.07
N ILE A 157 -14.52 5.64 -20.37
CA ILE A 157 -15.65 5.83 -21.30
C ILE A 157 -15.87 4.54 -22.08
N GLY A 158 -17.08 4.01 -22.03
CA GLY A 158 -17.59 2.99 -22.95
C GLY A 158 -18.43 3.67 -24.01
N GLU A 159 -18.02 3.57 -25.26
CA GLU A 159 -18.72 4.15 -26.42
C GLU A 159 -18.28 3.42 -27.69
N ASP A 160 -19.20 3.26 -28.64
CA ASP A 160 -18.94 2.66 -29.96
C ASP A 160 -18.22 1.29 -29.89
N GLY A 161 -18.58 0.46 -28.92
CA GLY A 161 -18.01 -0.89 -28.77
C GLY A 161 -16.66 -0.95 -28.05
N SER A 162 -16.09 0.17 -27.62
CA SER A 162 -14.77 0.22 -26.98
C SER A 162 -14.78 0.88 -25.61
N ILE A 163 -13.83 0.45 -24.76
CA ILE A 163 -13.51 1.13 -23.50
C ILE A 163 -12.26 1.96 -23.72
N SER A 164 -12.35 3.25 -23.44
CA SER A 164 -11.22 4.19 -23.51
C SER A 164 -11.03 4.89 -22.18
N ILE A 165 -9.77 5.11 -21.82
CA ILE A 165 -9.38 6.00 -20.72
C ILE A 165 -8.98 7.33 -21.34
N VAL A 166 -9.66 8.40 -20.92
CA VAL A 166 -9.50 9.74 -21.48
C VAL A 166 -9.07 10.70 -20.38
N ILE A 167 -7.93 11.34 -20.58
CA ILE A 167 -7.45 12.48 -19.78
C ILE A 167 -8.03 13.73 -20.38
N ARG A 168 -8.82 14.49 -19.60
CA ARG A 168 -9.52 15.70 -20.08
C ARG A 168 -9.93 16.62 -18.93
N ASP A 169 -10.47 17.77 -19.27
CA ASP A 169 -11.30 18.57 -18.37
C ASP A 169 -12.78 18.30 -18.72
N LYS A 170 -13.47 17.54 -17.89
CA LYS A 170 -14.91 17.19 -18.10
C LYS A 170 -15.86 18.39 -18.10
N LYS A 171 -15.38 19.56 -17.67
CA LYS A 171 -16.18 20.80 -17.65
C LYS A 171 -15.92 21.69 -18.87
N ASN A 172 -14.93 21.35 -19.70
CA ASN A 172 -14.53 22.13 -20.85
C ASN A 172 -14.29 21.23 -22.06
N ASP A 173 -15.30 21.07 -22.91
CA ASP A 173 -15.27 20.22 -24.09
C ASP A 173 -14.27 20.69 -25.17
N SER A 174 -13.77 21.93 -25.07
CA SER A 174 -12.74 22.47 -25.96
C SER A 174 -11.32 22.26 -25.42
N SER A 175 -11.15 21.63 -24.27
CA SER A 175 -9.83 21.34 -23.73
C SER A 175 -9.09 20.28 -24.52
N ASN A 176 -7.76 20.34 -24.50
CA ASN A 176 -6.94 19.24 -25.03
C ASN A 176 -7.22 17.97 -24.24
N HIS A 177 -7.17 16.83 -24.90
CA HIS A 177 -7.36 15.53 -24.28
C HIS A 177 -6.38 14.49 -24.84
N PHE A 178 -6.21 13.41 -24.11
CA PHE A 178 -5.44 12.25 -24.53
C PHE A 178 -6.21 10.98 -24.17
N SER A 179 -6.24 10.01 -25.07
CA SER A 179 -6.98 8.78 -24.85
C SER A 179 -6.14 7.54 -25.16
N VAL A 180 -6.46 6.45 -24.43
CA VAL A 180 -5.95 5.11 -24.68
C VAL A 180 -7.11 4.14 -24.65
N THR A 181 -7.30 3.36 -25.72
CA THR A 181 -8.26 2.26 -25.74
C THR A 181 -7.71 1.07 -24.97
N VAL A 182 -8.51 0.54 -24.05
CA VAL A 182 -8.10 -0.50 -23.08
C VAL A 182 -8.94 -1.77 -23.12
N GLY A 183 -10.05 -1.78 -23.85
CA GLY A 183 -10.93 -2.93 -23.94
C GLY A 183 -12.11 -2.71 -24.86
N GLU A 184 -13.02 -3.68 -24.85
CA GLU A 184 -14.28 -3.67 -25.60
C GLU A 184 -15.47 -3.72 -24.64
N THR A 185 -16.61 -3.13 -25.04
CA THR A 185 -17.85 -3.14 -24.27
C THR A 185 -19.05 -3.05 -25.21
N ILE A 186 -20.18 -3.55 -24.77
CA ILE A 186 -21.48 -3.36 -25.43
C ILE A 186 -22.31 -2.25 -24.77
N ASN A 187 -21.79 -1.68 -23.67
CA ASN A 187 -22.50 -0.69 -22.85
C ASN A 187 -21.89 0.69 -23.03
N ASP A 188 -22.74 1.71 -23.09
CA ASP A 188 -22.32 3.11 -23.03
C ASP A 188 -22.28 3.55 -21.57
N PHE A 189 -21.14 4.13 -21.15
CA PHE A 189 -20.95 4.65 -19.80
C PHE A 189 -19.85 5.71 -19.74
N VAL A 190 -19.87 6.52 -18.69
CA VAL A 190 -18.80 7.49 -18.38
C VAL A 190 -18.57 7.49 -16.88
N PHE A 191 -17.38 7.07 -16.44
CA PHE A 191 -16.92 7.19 -15.06
C PHE A 191 -15.80 8.21 -14.96
N ASN A 192 -15.94 9.19 -14.07
CA ASN A 192 -14.98 10.27 -13.92
C ASN A 192 -14.23 10.16 -12.59
N PHE A 193 -12.92 10.22 -12.66
CA PHE A 193 -11.99 10.22 -11.53
C PHE A 193 -11.18 11.50 -11.54
N LYS A 194 -10.66 11.91 -10.39
CA LYS A 194 -9.64 12.96 -10.33
C LYS A 194 -8.27 12.35 -10.51
N VAL A 195 -7.46 12.96 -11.37
CA VAL A 195 -6.07 12.52 -11.61
C VAL A 195 -5.25 12.48 -10.31
N GLU A 196 -5.51 13.41 -9.39
CA GLU A 196 -4.84 13.46 -8.07
C GLU A 196 -5.12 12.24 -7.16
N ASN A 197 -6.13 11.42 -7.48
CA ASN A 197 -6.52 10.23 -6.73
C ASN A 197 -6.06 8.93 -7.41
N ILE A 198 -5.26 9.00 -8.47
CA ILE A 198 -4.69 7.87 -9.21
C ILE A 198 -3.19 7.77 -8.89
#